data_d2b4be565008eebbf41c8e06e690a6cb
#
_entry.id   d2b4be565008eebbf41c8e06e690a6cb
#
_cell.length_a   1.000
_cell.length_b   1.000
_cell.length_c   1.000
_cell.angle_alpha   90.00
_cell.angle_beta   90.00
_cell.angle_gamma   90.00
#
_symmetry.space_group_name_H-M   'P 1'
#
loop_
_entity.id
_entity.type
_entity.pdbx_description
1 polymer ?
#
loop_
_entity_poly.entity_id
_entity_poly.type
_entity_poly.pdbx_seq_one_letter_code
_entity_poly.pdbx_strand_id
1 'polypeptide(L)'
;MSEQQPYKARIDEVVHGFTNVWIKFESMLPAELARIQFRLEGISPGKTPVRDSDYELFYRVGSVLSRKESMTMGEFSSTLSIPLSKATRIVDWLVSEGYVERKHDPEDRRVVRINLTQKGKELHEMIENIIRERVKEILSSLTIEERDTLFRLVGKVVSSLGIKNQ
;
A
#
# COMPACT_ATOMS: atom_id res chain seq x y z
N MET A 1 -19.09 -36.45 15.97
CA MET A 1 -19.01 -35.07 16.51
C MET A 1 -17.58 -34.62 16.81
N SER A 2 -16.50 -35.17 16.23
CA SER A 2 -15.13 -34.90 16.68
C SER A 2 -14.15 -34.32 15.65
N GLU A 3 -14.51 -34.18 14.37
CA GLU A 3 -13.59 -33.63 13.35
C GLU A 3 -13.63 -32.07 13.22
N GLN A 4 -14.67 -31.42 13.69
CA GLN A 4 -14.81 -29.97 13.59
C GLN A 4 -14.01 -29.18 14.65
N GLN A 5 -13.70 -29.80 15.79
CA GLN A 5 -13.00 -29.15 16.89
C GLN A 5 -11.51 -28.86 16.58
N PRO A 6 -10.73 -29.79 15.97
CA PRO A 6 -9.35 -29.49 15.58
C PRO A 6 -9.25 -28.47 14.43
N TYR A 7 -10.24 -28.42 13.54
CA TYR A 7 -10.29 -27.44 12.45
C TYR A 7 -10.54 -26.02 12.97
N LYS A 8 -11.47 -25.86 13.92
CA LYS A 8 -11.76 -24.56 14.54
C LYS A 8 -10.55 -24.02 15.29
N ALA A 9 -9.88 -24.85 16.10
CA ALA A 9 -8.66 -24.45 16.81
C ALA A 9 -7.55 -23.97 15.85
N ARG A 10 -7.37 -24.63 14.71
CA ARG A 10 -6.43 -24.19 13.67
C ARG A 10 -6.81 -22.87 13.00
N ILE A 11 -8.10 -22.61 12.80
CA ILE A 11 -8.57 -21.31 12.30
C ILE A 11 -8.25 -20.22 13.30
N ASP A 12 -8.51 -20.46 14.59
CA ASP A 12 -8.24 -19.49 15.65
C ASP A 12 -6.73 -19.17 15.74
N GLU A 13 -5.86 -20.18 15.60
CA GLU A 13 -4.40 -20.00 15.53
C GLU A 13 -4.00 -19.13 14.32
N VAL A 14 -4.57 -19.38 13.14
CA VAL A 14 -4.30 -18.63 11.92
C VAL A 14 -4.78 -17.16 12.09
N VAL A 15 -5.96 -16.95 12.65
CA VAL A 15 -6.50 -15.60 12.91
C VAL A 15 -5.60 -14.85 13.88
N HIS A 16 -5.20 -15.46 15.00
CA HIS A 16 -4.29 -14.85 15.96
C HIS A 16 -2.91 -14.59 15.36
N GLY A 17 -2.36 -15.55 14.62
CA GLY A 17 -1.09 -15.40 13.92
C GLY A 17 -1.12 -14.25 12.93
N PHE A 18 -2.15 -14.18 12.10
CA PHE A 18 -2.34 -13.09 11.14
C PHE A 18 -2.48 -11.73 11.83
N THR A 19 -3.29 -11.66 12.90
CA THR A 19 -3.47 -10.43 13.68
C THR A 19 -2.15 -9.96 14.29
N ASN A 20 -1.35 -10.86 14.86
CA ASN A 20 -0.05 -10.55 15.43
C ASN A 20 0.95 -10.07 14.36
N VAL A 21 0.98 -10.71 13.19
CA VAL A 21 1.80 -10.26 12.06
C VAL A 21 1.36 -8.89 11.58
N TRP A 22 0.06 -8.65 11.47
CA TRP A 22 -0.49 -7.34 11.07
C TRP A 22 -0.11 -6.24 12.05
N ILE A 23 -0.37 -6.45 13.35
CA ILE A 23 -0.01 -5.48 14.41
C ILE A 23 1.50 -5.19 14.39
N LYS A 24 2.32 -6.23 14.23
CA LYS A 24 3.78 -6.07 14.18
C LYS A 24 4.20 -5.29 12.94
N PHE A 25 3.66 -5.62 11.79
CA PHE A 25 3.91 -4.91 10.52
C PHE A 25 3.50 -3.44 10.61
N GLU A 26 2.30 -3.16 11.11
CA GLU A 26 1.80 -1.81 11.32
C GLU A 26 2.69 -1.01 12.28
N SER A 27 3.18 -1.62 13.37
CA SER A 27 4.08 -0.97 14.34
C SER A 27 5.51 -0.75 13.82
N MET A 28 5.93 -1.48 12.80
CA MET A 28 7.28 -1.36 12.20
C MET A 28 7.32 -0.28 11.11
N LEU A 29 6.23 -0.12 10.36
CA LEU A 29 6.13 0.87 9.29
C LEU A 29 6.45 2.31 9.77
N PRO A 30 5.87 2.81 10.89
CA PRO A 30 6.13 4.17 11.34
C PRO A 30 7.61 4.47 11.60
N ALA A 31 8.35 3.54 12.20
CA ALA A 31 9.76 3.74 12.52
C ALA A 31 10.66 3.84 11.28
N GLU A 32 10.40 3.03 10.27
CA GLU A 32 11.13 3.09 8.99
C GLU A 32 10.70 4.31 8.16
N LEU A 33 9.44 4.68 8.23
CA LEU A 33 8.90 5.84 7.55
C LEU A 33 9.40 7.16 8.17
N ALA A 34 9.61 7.22 9.49
CA ALA A 34 10.27 8.34 10.15
C ALA A 34 11.71 8.55 9.65
N ARG A 35 12.43 7.47 9.31
CA ARG A 35 13.77 7.54 8.67
C ARG A 35 13.68 8.10 7.25
N ILE A 36 12.62 7.80 6.51
CA ILE A 36 12.36 8.37 5.18
C ILE A 36 12.05 9.85 5.30
N GLN A 37 11.21 10.24 6.25
CA GLN A 37 10.88 11.64 6.52
C GLN A 37 12.17 12.45 6.75
N PHE A 38 13.07 11.98 7.60
CA PHE A 38 14.35 12.63 7.83
C PHE A 38 15.21 12.78 6.57
N ARG A 39 15.18 11.81 5.66
CA ARG A 39 15.87 11.90 4.36
C ARG A 39 15.19 12.86 3.38
N LEU A 40 13.85 12.89 3.38
CA LEU A 40 13.07 13.76 2.51
C LEU A 40 13.07 15.22 2.97
N GLU A 41 13.11 15.49 4.27
CA GLU A 41 13.27 16.85 4.83
C GLU A 41 14.62 17.47 4.44
N GLY A 42 15.65 16.65 4.25
CA GLY A 42 16.93 17.07 3.67
C GLY A 42 16.85 17.44 2.17
N ILE A 43 15.79 17.01 1.47
CA ILE A 43 15.58 17.25 0.03
C ILE A 43 14.57 18.36 -0.20
N SER A 44 13.57 18.51 0.65
CA SER A 44 12.60 19.63 0.63
C SER A 44 11.85 19.66 1.96
N PRO A 45 12.01 20.71 2.77
CA PRO A 45 11.23 20.85 3.99
C PRO A 45 9.76 21.05 3.61
N GLY A 46 8.95 20.03 3.83
CA GLY A 46 7.49 20.11 3.71
C GLY A 46 6.93 21.05 4.79
N LYS A 47 5.89 21.80 4.46
CA LYS A 47 5.28 22.79 5.36
C LYS A 47 4.49 22.16 6.53
N THR A 48 4.30 20.84 6.52
CA THR A 48 3.47 20.14 7.52
C THR A 48 4.16 18.85 7.96
N PRO A 49 4.27 18.57 9.27
CA PRO A 49 4.79 17.28 9.73
C PRO A 49 3.87 16.16 9.24
N VAL A 50 4.46 15.19 8.55
CA VAL A 50 3.75 14.01 8.04
C VAL A 50 3.42 13.09 9.22
N ARG A 51 2.16 12.69 9.34
CA ARG A 51 1.68 11.76 10.38
C ARG A 51 1.85 10.32 9.91
N ASP A 52 1.95 9.37 10.84
CA ASP A 52 2.06 7.94 10.51
C ASP A 52 0.91 7.45 9.60
N SER A 53 -0.32 7.93 9.85
CA SER A 53 -1.49 7.66 9.02
C SER A 53 -1.38 8.17 7.58
N ASP A 54 -0.55 9.18 7.34
CA ASP A 54 -0.38 9.79 6.02
C ASP A 54 0.48 8.90 5.11
N TYR A 55 1.43 8.16 5.69
CA TYR A 55 2.26 7.20 4.94
C TYR A 55 1.48 5.97 4.48
N GLU A 56 0.62 5.41 5.34
CA GLU A 56 -0.26 4.32 4.94
C GLU A 56 -1.14 4.75 3.77
N LEU A 57 -1.73 5.94 3.88
CA LEU A 57 -2.53 6.51 2.84
C LEU A 57 -1.71 6.75 1.56
N PHE A 58 -0.51 7.32 1.70
CA PHE A 58 0.39 7.55 0.56
C PHE A 58 0.77 6.23 -0.12
N TYR A 59 1.12 5.20 0.65
CA TYR A 59 1.45 3.88 0.10
C TYR A 59 0.27 3.27 -0.67
N ARG A 60 -0.93 3.31 -0.11
CA ARG A 60 -2.15 2.83 -0.80
C ARG A 60 -2.43 3.60 -2.10
N VAL A 61 -2.31 4.92 -2.06
CA VAL A 61 -2.49 5.78 -3.23
C VAL A 61 -1.38 5.54 -4.25
N GLY A 62 -0.14 5.51 -3.82
CA GLY A 62 1.02 5.21 -4.65
C GLY A 62 0.90 3.86 -5.36
N SER A 63 0.51 2.81 -4.63
CA SER A 63 0.31 1.47 -5.19
C SER A 63 -0.80 1.41 -6.25
N VAL A 64 -1.83 2.23 -6.11
CA VAL A 64 -2.90 2.32 -7.11
C VAL A 64 -2.44 3.12 -8.34
N LEU A 65 -1.79 4.27 -8.14
CA LEU A 65 -1.36 5.15 -9.22
C LEU A 65 -0.10 4.64 -9.95
N SER A 66 0.75 3.84 -9.31
CA SER A 66 1.92 3.25 -9.96
C SER A 66 1.57 2.14 -10.95
N ARG A 67 0.44 1.45 -10.74
CA ARG A 67 -0.07 0.41 -11.65
C ARG A 67 -0.75 0.95 -12.90
N LYS A 68 -1.20 2.20 -12.84
CA LYS A 68 -1.81 2.91 -13.97
C LYS A 68 -1.10 4.24 -14.13
N GLU A 69 -0.71 4.59 -15.34
CA GLU A 69 -0.04 5.86 -15.60
C GLU A 69 -0.90 7.06 -15.18
N SER A 70 -2.22 6.94 -15.32
CA SER A 70 -3.17 7.96 -14.91
C SER A 70 -4.54 7.39 -14.57
N MET A 71 -5.30 8.07 -13.71
CA MET A 71 -6.66 7.70 -13.31
C MET A 71 -7.54 8.94 -13.21
N THR A 72 -8.83 8.78 -13.51
CA THR A 72 -9.83 9.79 -13.15
C THR A 72 -10.15 9.74 -11.65
N MET A 73 -10.73 10.81 -11.11
CA MET A 73 -11.18 10.84 -9.70
C MET A 73 -12.21 9.75 -9.38
N GLY A 74 -13.08 9.42 -10.35
CA GLY A 74 -14.06 8.34 -10.21
C GLY A 74 -13.41 6.96 -10.12
N GLU A 75 -12.46 6.66 -11.03
CA GLU A 75 -11.69 5.41 -10.99
C GLU A 75 -10.90 5.28 -9.69
N PHE A 76 -10.27 6.37 -9.24
CA PHE A 76 -9.51 6.41 -8.00
C PHE A 76 -10.40 6.13 -6.77
N SER A 77 -11.54 6.80 -6.66
CA SER A 77 -12.53 6.60 -5.62
C SER A 77 -13.02 5.14 -5.57
N SER A 78 -13.36 4.57 -6.73
CA SER A 78 -13.83 3.18 -6.85
C SER A 78 -12.74 2.17 -6.49
N THR A 79 -11.52 2.36 -6.97
CA THR A 79 -10.40 1.44 -6.72
C THR A 79 -10.03 1.39 -5.23
N LEU A 80 -10.07 2.53 -4.53
CA LEU A 80 -9.82 2.58 -3.09
C LEU A 80 -11.06 2.26 -2.24
N SER A 81 -12.22 2.07 -2.86
CA SER A 81 -13.50 1.86 -2.17
C SER A 81 -13.81 2.94 -1.14
N ILE A 82 -13.56 4.22 -1.50
CA ILE A 82 -13.81 5.38 -0.65
C ILE A 82 -14.77 6.37 -1.34
N PRO A 83 -15.55 7.17 -0.59
CA PRO A 83 -16.37 8.21 -1.17
C PRO A 83 -15.58 9.23 -1.99
N LEU A 84 -16.14 9.74 -3.09
CA LEU A 84 -15.49 10.70 -3.97
C LEU A 84 -15.02 11.97 -3.23
N SER A 85 -15.82 12.45 -2.26
CA SER A 85 -15.45 13.60 -1.41
C SER A 85 -14.17 13.33 -0.59
N LYS A 86 -14.02 12.11 -0.06
CA LYS A 86 -12.79 11.71 0.63
C LYS A 86 -11.61 11.58 -0.34
N ALA A 87 -11.84 10.97 -1.51
CA ALA A 87 -10.85 10.87 -2.57
C ALA A 87 -10.32 12.26 -2.99
N THR A 88 -11.22 13.24 -3.17
CA THR A 88 -10.86 14.61 -3.53
C THR A 88 -9.96 15.26 -2.48
N ARG A 89 -10.32 15.16 -1.19
CA ARG A 89 -9.49 15.72 -0.10
C ARG A 89 -8.11 15.09 -0.02
N ILE A 90 -8.01 13.79 -0.23
CA ILE A 90 -6.74 13.07 -0.28
C ILE A 90 -5.87 13.58 -1.43
N VAL A 91 -6.45 13.66 -2.61
CA VAL A 91 -5.73 14.14 -3.80
C VAL A 91 -5.35 15.61 -3.67
N ASP A 92 -6.20 16.47 -3.09
CA ASP A 92 -5.87 17.87 -2.83
C ASP A 92 -4.63 18.00 -1.94
N TRP A 93 -4.57 17.21 -0.88
CA TRP A 93 -3.41 17.17 0.00
C TRP A 93 -2.16 16.67 -0.73
N LEU A 94 -2.25 15.56 -1.47
CA LEU A 94 -1.11 15.00 -2.22
C LEU A 94 -0.60 15.96 -3.31
N VAL A 95 -1.49 16.75 -3.91
CA VAL A 95 -1.13 17.79 -4.88
C VAL A 95 -0.42 18.95 -4.17
N SER A 96 -0.91 19.38 -2.99
CA SER A 96 -0.26 20.45 -2.21
C SER A 96 1.15 20.07 -1.74
N GLU A 97 1.38 18.77 -1.47
CA GLU A 97 2.70 18.23 -1.12
C GLU A 97 3.57 17.91 -2.35
N GLY A 98 3.03 18.03 -3.55
CA GLY A 98 3.73 17.79 -4.81
C GLY A 98 4.00 16.33 -5.15
N TYR A 99 3.28 15.38 -4.55
CA TYR A 99 3.39 13.94 -4.85
C TYR A 99 2.50 13.49 -6.00
N VAL A 100 1.41 14.19 -6.21
CA VAL A 100 0.43 13.95 -7.27
C VAL A 100 0.24 15.23 -8.07
N GLU A 101 -0.04 15.10 -9.34
CA GLU A 101 -0.44 16.20 -10.22
C GLU A 101 -1.79 15.91 -10.87
N ARG A 102 -2.51 16.98 -11.25
CA ARG A 102 -3.72 16.89 -12.05
C ARG A 102 -3.42 17.35 -13.47
N LYS A 103 -3.81 16.54 -14.44
CA LYS A 103 -3.71 16.88 -15.87
C LYS A 103 -5.06 16.73 -16.53
N HIS A 104 -5.35 17.60 -17.49
CA HIS A 104 -6.49 17.38 -18.37
C HIS A 104 -6.20 16.21 -19.30
N ASP A 105 -7.23 15.39 -19.54
CA ASP A 105 -7.15 14.34 -20.53
C ASP A 105 -6.86 14.93 -21.91
N PRO A 106 -5.94 14.36 -22.71
CA PRO A 106 -5.60 14.89 -24.01
C PRO A 106 -6.76 14.79 -25.03
N GLU A 107 -7.66 13.81 -24.86
CA GLU A 107 -8.79 13.59 -25.76
C GLU A 107 -10.04 14.36 -25.31
N ASP A 108 -10.28 14.48 -24.01
CA ASP A 108 -11.40 15.25 -23.46
C ASP A 108 -10.94 16.15 -22.30
N ARG A 109 -10.78 17.44 -22.58
CA ARG A 109 -10.36 18.45 -21.58
C ARG A 109 -11.32 18.63 -20.41
N ARG A 110 -12.53 18.07 -20.46
CA ARG A 110 -13.47 18.07 -19.32
C ARG A 110 -13.10 17.02 -18.29
N VAL A 111 -12.33 16.02 -18.70
CA VAL A 111 -11.86 14.95 -17.83
C VAL A 111 -10.53 15.36 -17.19
N VAL A 112 -10.48 15.30 -15.87
CA VAL A 112 -9.26 15.53 -15.09
C VAL A 112 -8.72 14.19 -14.63
N ARG A 113 -7.46 13.93 -14.93
CA ARG A 113 -6.71 12.74 -14.50
C ARG A 113 -5.69 13.12 -13.43
N ILE A 114 -5.40 12.16 -12.56
CA ILE A 114 -4.38 12.27 -11.52
C ILE A 114 -3.24 11.30 -11.83
N ASN A 115 -2.02 11.76 -11.64
CA ASN A 115 -0.79 11.01 -11.89
C ASN A 115 0.17 11.22 -10.72
N LEU A 116 1.07 10.27 -10.47
CA LEU A 116 2.23 10.53 -9.62
C LEU A 116 3.19 11.49 -10.32
N THR A 117 3.69 12.46 -9.57
CA THR A 117 4.84 13.26 -9.99
C THR A 117 6.12 12.42 -9.89
N GLN A 118 7.25 12.95 -10.39
CA GLN A 118 8.55 12.29 -10.18
C GLN A 118 8.85 12.10 -8.70
N LYS A 119 8.60 13.12 -7.87
CA LYS A 119 8.73 13.06 -6.40
C LYS A 119 7.83 11.97 -5.79
N GLY A 120 6.59 11.85 -6.30
CA GLY A 120 5.65 10.81 -5.86
C GLY A 120 6.11 9.39 -6.21
N LYS A 121 6.68 9.20 -7.41
CA LYS A 121 7.24 7.90 -7.84
C LYS A 121 8.44 7.51 -6.98
N GLU A 122 9.37 8.42 -6.77
CA GLU A 122 10.56 8.18 -5.94
C GLU A 122 10.20 7.80 -4.50
N LEU A 123 9.24 8.51 -3.90
CA LEU A 123 8.74 8.15 -2.57
C LEU A 123 8.07 6.77 -2.54
N HIS A 124 7.25 6.47 -3.54
CA HIS A 124 6.60 5.16 -3.64
C HIS A 124 7.61 4.03 -3.76
N GLU A 125 8.59 4.15 -4.65
CA GLU A 125 9.68 3.18 -4.83
C GLU A 125 10.49 2.99 -3.54
N MET A 126 10.78 4.08 -2.83
CA MET A 126 11.49 4.03 -1.55
C MET A 126 10.70 3.21 -0.50
N ILE A 127 9.40 3.46 -0.38
CA ILE A 127 8.52 2.71 0.54
C ILE A 127 8.43 1.25 0.12
N GLU A 128 8.24 0.96 -1.17
CA GLU A 128 8.23 -0.41 -1.69
C GLU A 128 9.52 -1.17 -1.39
N ASN A 129 10.67 -0.53 -1.55
CA ASN A 129 11.95 -1.15 -1.26
C ASN A 129 12.09 -1.49 0.23
N ILE A 130 11.64 -0.63 1.13
CA ILE A 130 11.65 -0.92 2.58
C ILE A 130 10.75 -2.12 2.89
N ILE A 131 9.54 -2.15 2.36
CA ILE A 131 8.61 -3.27 2.54
C ILE A 131 9.24 -4.56 1.99
N ARG A 132 9.85 -4.48 0.81
CA ARG A 132 10.49 -5.63 0.16
C ARG A 132 11.65 -6.20 1.00
N GLU A 133 12.49 -5.35 1.54
CA GLU A 133 13.60 -5.80 2.40
C GLU A 133 13.07 -6.43 3.70
N ARG A 134 12.02 -5.88 4.30
CA ARG A 134 11.37 -6.49 5.47
C ARG A 134 10.75 -7.84 5.17
N VAL A 135 10.08 -7.96 4.04
CA VAL A 135 9.53 -9.27 3.61
C VAL A 135 10.65 -10.27 3.39
N LYS A 136 11.76 -9.88 2.76
CA LYS A 136 12.94 -10.74 2.60
C LYS A 136 13.50 -11.21 3.95
N GLU A 137 13.66 -10.30 4.93
CA GLU A 137 14.12 -10.66 6.28
C GLU A 137 13.19 -11.69 6.94
N ILE A 138 11.88 -11.48 6.89
CA ILE A 138 10.89 -12.44 7.44
C ILE A 138 11.02 -13.79 6.74
N LEU A 139 11.12 -13.79 5.41
CA LEU A 139 11.22 -15.01 4.62
C LEU A 139 12.60 -15.71 4.76
N SER A 140 13.61 -15.01 5.25
CA SER A 140 14.96 -15.61 5.42
C SER A 140 14.99 -16.72 6.46
N SER A 141 14.04 -16.75 7.39
CA SER A 141 13.87 -17.83 8.38
C SER A 141 13.31 -19.12 7.80
N LEU A 142 12.80 -19.09 6.56
CA LEU A 142 12.21 -20.25 5.89
C LEU A 142 13.21 -20.88 4.91
N THR A 143 13.15 -22.20 4.76
CA THR A 143 13.83 -22.91 3.68
C THR A 143 13.26 -22.54 2.30
N ILE A 144 13.93 -22.91 1.23
CA ILE A 144 13.46 -22.66 -0.14
C ILE A 144 12.11 -23.34 -0.38
N GLU A 145 11.96 -24.60 0.04
CA GLU A 145 10.73 -25.38 -0.14
C GLU A 145 9.55 -24.79 0.67
N GLU A 146 9.82 -24.29 1.87
CA GLU A 146 8.81 -23.61 2.68
C GLU A 146 8.37 -22.29 2.05
N ARG A 147 9.29 -21.50 1.47
CA ARG A 147 8.98 -20.29 0.73
C ARG A 147 8.10 -20.57 -0.47
N ASP A 148 8.45 -21.56 -1.28
CA ASP A 148 7.69 -21.96 -2.46
C ASP A 148 6.28 -22.41 -2.07
N THR A 149 6.18 -23.17 -0.96
CA THR A 149 4.89 -23.60 -0.41
C THR A 149 4.07 -22.39 0.05
N LEU A 150 4.68 -21.44 0.77
CA LEU A 150 4.04 -20.21 1.23
C LEU A 150 3.52 -19.39 0.04
N PHE A 151 4.35 -19.16 -0.98
CA PHE A 151 3.94 -18.40 -2.17
C PHE A 151 2.77 -19.06 -2.90
N ARG A 152 2.81 -20.37 -3.04
CA ARG A 152 1.72 -21.13 -3.65
C ARG A 152 0.41 -21.02 -2.86
N LEU A 153 0.48 -21.09 -1.52
CA LEU A 153 -0.69 -20.99 -0.65
C LEU A 153 -1.25 -19.56 -0.62
N VAL A 154 -0.39 -18.54 -0.49
CA VAL A 154 -0.79 -17.13 -0.56
C VAL A 154 -1.44 -16.84 -1.91
N GLY A 155 -0.86 -17.31 -3.03
CA GLY A 155 -1.44 -17.15 -4.35
C GLY A 155 -2.86 -17.74 -4.46
N LYS A 156 -3.12 -18.90 -3.87
CA LYS A 156 -4.47 -19.49 -3.81
C LYS A 156 -5.44 -18.65 -2.99
N VAL A 157 -5.02 -18.15 -1.84
CA VAL A 157 -5.85 -17.27 -0.99
C VAL A 157 -6.17 -15.97 -1.72
N VAL A 158 -5.19 -15.30 -2.30
CA VAL A 158 -5.38 -14.06 -3.07
C VAL A 158 -6.36 -14.28 -4.23
N SER A 159 -6.21 -15.40 -4.97
CA SER A 159 -7.13 -15.75 -6.04
C SER A 159 -8.56 -16.00 -5.55
N SER A 160 -8.73 -16.62 -4.38
CA SER A 160 -10.05 -16.87 -3.78
C SER A 160 -10.77 -15.61 -3.34
N LEU A 161 -10.02 -14.53 -3.04
CA LEU A 161 -10.57 -13.21 -2.71
C LEU A 161 -10.95 -12.39 -3.94
N GLY A 162 -10.83 -12.95 -5.15
CA GLY A 162 -11.11 -12.24 -6.40
C GLY A 162 -10.07 -11.15 -6.74
N ILE A 163 -8.97 -11.10 -6.02
CA ILE A 163 -7.87 -10.19 -6.30
C ILE A 163 -7.09 -10.77 -7.48
N LYS A 164 -7.30 -10.22 -8.67
CA LYS A 164 -6.51 -10.62 -9.85
C LYS A 164 -5.09 -10.08 -9.67
N ASN A 165 -4.12 -10.98 -9.64
CA ASN A 165 -2.72 -10.60 -9.84
C ASN A 165 -2.60 -10.08 -11.27
N GLN A 166 -2.45 -8.77 -11.44
CA GLN A 166 -2.07 -8.13 -12.70
C GLN A 166 -0.55 -8.00 -12.76
#